data_7c63ffe4fdb77d905243fe7b87a42644
#
_entry.id   7c63ffe4fdb77d905243fe7b87a42644
#
_cell.length_a   1.000
_cell.length_b   1.000
_cell.length_c   1.000
_cell.angle_alpha   90.00
_cell.angle_beta   90.00
_cell.angle_gamma   90.00
#
_symmetry.space_group_name_H-M   'P 1'
#
loop_
_entity.id
_entity.type
_entity.pdbx_description
1 polymer ?
#
loop_
_entity_poly.entity_id
_entity_poly.type
_entity_poly.pdbx_seq_one_letter_code
_entity_poly.pdbx_strand_id
1 'polypeptide(L)'
;MRDFLRRLERAFDAFANILGVLSIVFLALLVIVVFYNVVARYLFPAANSVAMQELTWWLYSAMFLFGVTYALKENAHVRVDIFYEKFSPTAKALINILGTIFFILPFVVLVAFFSIDYVSEAYTSHEASANPGGMQHLWIIKSAITLSYAFLFIYAFGFFIKNINALLDVRENKGSEFLSGNSSGAQSV
;
A
#
# COMPACT_ATOMS: atom_id res chain seq x y z
N MET A 1 8.56 -26.63 -1.21
CA MET A 1 7.41 -25.75 -0.86
C MET A 1 7.88 -24.42 -0.27
N ARG A 2 8.78 -24.38 0.72
CA ARG A 2 9.30 -23.14 1.34
C ARG A 2 10.04 -22.22 0.36
N ASP A 3 10.92 -22.75 -0.48
CA ASP A 3 11.65 -21.92 -1.47
C ASP A 3 10.70 -21.26 -2.47
N PHE A 4 9.62 -21.92 -2.80
CA PHE A 4 8.57 -21.37 -3.65
C PHE A 4 7.84 -20.21 -2.94
N LEU A 5 7.42 -20.38 -1.68
CA LEU A 5 6.77 -19.32 -0.90
C LEU A 5 7.68 -18.11 -0.70
N ARG A 6 8.97 -18.31 -0.42
CA ARG A 6 9.96 -17.23 -0.30
C ARG A 6 10.22 -16.50 -1.63
N ARG A 7 10.14 -17.21 -2.77
CA ARG A 7 10.24 -16.56 -4.10
C ARG A 7 9.02 -15.71 -4.39
N LEU A 8 7.82 -16.22 -4.07
CA LEU A 8 6.57 -15.46 -4.18
C LEU A 8 6.60 -14.21 -3.30
N GLU A 9 6.98 -14.33 -2.05
CA GLU A 9 7.12 -13.20 -1.13
C GLU A 9 8.03 -12.12 -1.71
N ARG A 10 9.21 -12.49 -2.22
CA ARG A 10 10.15 -11.54 -2.86
C ARG A 10 9.56 -10.87 -4.10
N ALA A 11 8.78 -11.59 -4.90
CA ALA A 11 8.12 -11.03 -6.07
C ALA A 11 7.06 -9.98 -5.68
N PHE A 12 6.24 -10.28 -4.67
CA PHE A 12 5.26 -9.32 -4.15
C PHE A 12 5.93 -8.11 -3.48
N ASP A 13 7.01 -8.32 -2.73
CA ASP A 13 7.76 -7.23 -2.12
C ASP A 13 8.43 -6.34 -3.18
N ALA A 14 8.96 -6.91 -4.26
CA ALA A 14 9.49 -6.15 -5.40
C ALA A 14 8.39 -5.32 -6.09
N PHE A 15 7.21 -5.90 -6.27
CA PHE A 15 6.05 -5.19 -6.81
C PHE A 15 5.65 -3.99 -5.93
N ALA A 16 5.55 -4.19 -4.61
CA ALA A 16 5.25 -3.11 -3.67
C ALA A 16 6.34 -2.02 -3.66
N ASN A 17 7.62 -2.39 -3.83
CA ASN A 17 8.71 -1.43 -3.95
C ASN A 17 8.57 -0.54 -5.19
N ILE A 18 8.15 -1.10 -6.33
CA ILE A 18 7.90 -0.32 -7.55
C ILE A 18 6.81 0.72 -7.30
N LEU A 19 5.72 0.34 -6.61
CA LEU A 19 4.66 1.28 -6.24
C LEU A 19 5.14 2.35 -5.25
N GLY A 20 6.02 1.97 -4.31
CA GLY A 20 6.67 2.91 -3.40
C GLY A 20 7.53 3.94 -4.14
N VAL A 21 8.36 3.49 -5.10
CA VAL A 21 9.15 4.40 -5.95
C VAL A 21 8.25 5.32 -6.77
N LEU A 22 7.17 4.78 -7.34
CA LEU A 22 6.19 5.57 -8.09
C LEU A 22 5.55 6.65 -7.20
N SER A 23 5.20 6.32 -5.96
CA SER A 23 4.69 7.26 -4.97
C SER A 23 5.70 8.39 -4.66
N ILE A 24 7.00 8.05 -4.54
CA ILE A 24 8.08 9.05 -4.36
C ILE A 24 8.20 9.97 -5.58
N VAL A 25 8.08 9.45 -6.78
CA VAL A 25 8.07 10.26 -8.02
C VAL A 25 6.91 11.23 -8.03
N PHE A 26 5.69 10.78 -7.66
CA PHE A 26 4.53 11.67 -7.54
C PHE A 26 4.72 12.73 -6.46
N LEU A 27 5.36 12.39 -5.34
CA LEU A 27 5.73 13.36 -4.30
C LEU A 27 6.68 14.42 -4.83
N ALA A 28 7.73 14.02 -5.56
CA ALA A 28 8.68 14.97 -6.15
C ALA A 28 8.00 15.92 -7.14
N LEU A 29 7.15 15.37 -8.03
CA LEU A 29 6.36 16.19 -8.95
C LEU A 29 5.39 17.11 -8.22
N LEU A 30 4.75 16.63 -7.16
CA LEU A 30 3.88 17.43 -6.30
C LEU A 30 4.61 18.66 -5.74
N VAL A 31 5.81 18.47 -5.18
CA VAL A 31 6.61 19.56 -4.63
C VAL A 31 6.96 20.59 -5.71
N ILE A 32 7.35 20.13 -6.91
CA ILE A 32 7.66 21.01 -8.04
C ILE A 32 6.42 21.84 -8.47
N VAL A 33 5.27 21.18 -8.60
CA VAL A 33 4.02 21.85 -9.02
C VAL A 33 3.52 22.82 -7.95
N VAL A 34 3.62 22.47 -6.66
CA VAL A 34 3.28 23.38 -5.57
C VAL A 34 4.18 24.62 -5.59
N PHE A 35 5.49 24.41 -5.74
CA PHE A 35 6.44 25.52 -5.86
C PHE A 35 6.11 26.43 -7.06
N TYR A 36 5.86 25.84 -8.24
CA TYR A 36 5.41 26.58 -9.42
C TYR A 36 4.14 27.39 -9.14
N ASN A 37 3.10 26.81 -8.54
CA ASN A 37 1.85 27.46 -8.23
C ASN A 37 2.05 28.67 -7.28
N VAL A 38 2.94 28.55 -6.30
CA VAL A 38 3.28 29.65 -5.39
C VAL A 38 3.97 30.78 -6.14
N VAL A 39 5.00 30.47 -6.94
CA VAL A 39 5.73 31.47 -7.73
C VAL A 39 4.82 32.16 -8.76
N ALA A 40 4.01 31.41 -9.50
CA ALA A 40 3.08 31.93 -10.47
C ALA A 40 2.06 32.89 -9.82
N ARG A 41 1.54 32.53 -8.65
CA ARG A 41 0.55 33.35 -7.94
C ARG A 41 1.08 34.72 -7.55
N TYR A 42 2.32 34.80 -7.08
CA TYR A 42 2.88 36.03 -6.53
C TYR A 42 3.68 36.85 -7.52
N LEU A 43 4.38 36.20 -8.45
CA LEU A 43 5.27 36.91 -9.40
C LEU A 43 4.66 37.05 -10.79
N PHE A 44 3.82 36.10 -11.21
CA PHE A 44 3.23 36.05 -12.55
C PHE A 44 1.73 35.73 -12.52
N PRO A 45 0.87 36.63 -11.97
CA PRO A 45 -0.56 36.32 -11.80
C PRO A 45 -1.28 35.88 -13.06
N ALA A 46 -0.83 36.36 -14.24
CA ALA A 46 -1.36 35.96 -15.54
C ALA A 46 -1.06 34.51 -15.93
N ALA A 47 -0.02 33.90 -15.34
CA ALA A 47 0.35 32.48 -15.54
C ALA A 47 -0.33 31.54 -14.52
N ASN A 48 -1.08 32.08 -13.57
CA ASN A 48 -1.78 31.28 -12.57
C ASN A 48 -2.98 30.58 -13.21
N SER A 49 -2.96 29.25 -13.24
CA SER A 49 -4.00 28.44 -13.88
C SER A 49 -4.72 27.59 -12.82
N VAL A 50 -6.04 27.52 -12.89
CA VAL A 50 -6.87 26.66 -12.03
C VAL A 50 -6.50 25.18 -12.25
N ALA A 51 -6.27 24.78 -13.51
CA ALA A 51 -5.86 23.42 -13.82
C ALA A 51 -4.53 23.03 -13.14
N MET A 52 -3.55 23.96 -13.07
CA MET A 52 -2.28 23.68 -12.37
C MET A 52 -2.45 23.57 -10.85
N GLN A 53 -3.42 24.29 -10.27
CA GLN A 53 -3.77 24.12 -8.85
C GLN A 53 -4.44 22.76 -8.61
N GLU A 54 -5.35 22.35 -9.50
CA GLU A 54 -6.01 21.04 -9.41
C GLU A 54 -5.05 19.89 -9.66
N LEU A 55 -4.03 20.05 -10.52
CA LEU A 55 -2.97 19.07 -10.72
C LEU A 55 -2.25 18.72 -9.40
N THR A 56 -2.12 19.69 -8.48
CA THR A 56 -1.60 19.44 -7.12
C THR A 56 -2.40 18.36 -6.39
N TRP A 57 -3.72 18.43 -6.45
CA TRP A 57 -4.60 17.44 -5.82
C TRP A 57 -4.52 16.07 -6.52
N TRP A 58 -4.36 16.06 -7.83
CA TRP A 58 -4.20 14.82 -8.57
C TRP A 58 -2.90 14.10 -8.20
N LEU A 59 -1.79 14.83 -8.16
CA LEU A 59 -0.49 14.28 -7.78
C LEU A 59 -0.49 13.80 -6.32
N TYR A 60 -1.11 14.58 -5.43
CA TYR A 60 -1.28 14.16 -4.04
C TYR A 60 -2.09 12.86 -3.92
N SER A 61 -3.22 12.79 -4.62
CA SER A 61 -4.07 11.59 -4.62
C SER A 61 -3.34 10.37 -5.18
N ALA A 62 -2.63 10.53 -6.30
CA ALA A 62 -1.83 9.46 -6.90
C ALA A 62 -0.71 8.99 -5.95
N MET A 63 0.05 9.92 -5.37
CA MET A 63 1.07 9.64 -4.37
C MET A 63 0.52 8.80 -3.22
N PHE A 64 -0.58 9.24 -2.64
CA PHE A 64 -1.21 8.58 -1.49
C PHE A 64 -1.73 7.19 -1.85
N LEU A 65 -2.49 7.09 -2.94
CA LEU A 65 -3.12 5.84 -3.38
C LEU A 65 -2.10 4.75 -3.70
N PHE A 66 -1.06 5.06 -4.46
CA PHE A 66 -0.01 4.07 -4.78
C PHE A 66 0.89 3.78 -3.58
N GLY A 67 1.08 4.76 -2.68
CA GLY A 67 1.85 4.60 -1.45
C GLY A 67 1.23 3.64 -0.43
N VAL A 68 -0.10 3.45 -0.43
CA VAL A 68 -0.80 2.55 0.52
C VAL A 68 -0.30 1.12 0.43
N THR A 69 -0.04 0.60 -0.77
CA THR A 69 0.49 -0.76 -0.97
C THR A 69 1.89 -0.91 -0.37
N TYR A 70 2.75 0.10 -0.56
CA TYR A 70 4.08 0.12 0.05
C TYR A 70 4.00 0.24 1.58
N ALA A 71 3.08 1.06 2.10
CA ALA A 71 2.84 1.18 3.53
C ALA A 71 2.40 -0.15 4.16
N LEU A 72 1.60 -0.96 3.46
CA LEU A 72 1.25 -2.32 3.92
C LEU A 72 2.49 -3.23 3.98
N LYS A 73 3.39 -3.15 3.01
CA LYS A 73 4.65 -3.90 2.98
C LYS A 73 5.53 -3.58 4.19
N GLU A 74 5.70 -2.30 4.51
CA GLU A 74 6.53 -1.82 5.62
C GLU A 74 5.82 -1.93 6.99
N ASN A 75 4.62 -2.51 7.05
CA ASN A 75 3.81 -2.54 8.27
C ASN A 75 3.57 -1.15 8.90
N ALA A 76 3.58 -0.10 8.06
CA ALA A 76 3.45 1.28 8.49
C ALA A 76 2.00 1.71 8.82
N HIS A 77 1.07 0.77 8.87
CA HIS A 77 -0.30 1.07 9.29
C HIS A 77 -0.35 1.38 10.79
N VAL A 78 -1.14 2.39 11.14
CA VAL A 78 -1.37 2.78 12.54
C VAL A 78 -1.96 1.58 13.29
N ARG A 79 -1.23 1.13 14.29
CA ARG A 79 -1.63 0.05 15.22
C ARG A 79 -1.54 0.60 16.63
N VAL A 80 -2.17 -0.08 17.57
CA VAL A 80 -1.98 0.21 18.99
C VAL A 80 -0.67 -0.46 19.42
N ASP A 81 0.47 0.18 19.08
CA ASP A 81 1.82 -0.37 19.24
C ASP A 81 2.12 -0.80 20.68
N ILE A 82 1.58 -0.07 21.68
CA ILE A 82 1.72 -0.38 23.11
C ILE A 82 1.29 -1.83 23.45
N PHE A 83 0.27 -2.34 22.77
CA PHE A 83 -0.19 -3.73 22.96
C PHE A 83 0.51 -4.67 21.98
N TYR A 84 0.67 -4.25 20.72
CA TYR A 84 1.23 -5.10 19.67
C TYR A 84 2.70 -5.46 19.95
N GLU A 85 3.51 -4.56 20.49
CA GLU A 85 4.92 -4.83 20.81
C GLU A 85 5.10 -5.95 21.83
N LYS A 86 4.16 -6.10 22.76
CA LYS A 86 4.17 -7.13 23.81
C LYS A 86 3.81 -8.54 23.31
N PHE A 87 3.26 -8.66 22.11
CA PHE A 87 2.86 -9.96 21.57
C PHE A 87 4.07 -10.76 21.08
N SER A 88 3.97 -12.08 21.23
CA SER A 88 4.95 -13.01 20.68
C SER A 88 4.96 -12.93 19.14
N PRO A 89 6.08 -13.30 18.48
CA PRO A 89 6.16 -13.32 17.02
C PRO A 89 5.04 -14.15 16.36
N THR A 90 4.67 -15.26 16.99
CA THR A 90 3.55 -16.12 16.56
C THR A 90 2.21 -15.37 16.61
N ALA A 91 1.95 -14.68 17.73
CA ALA A 91 0.71 -13.92 17.90
C ALA A 91 0.62 -12.75 16.89
N LYS A 92 1.72 -12.05 16.66
CA LYS A 92 1.81 -10.98 15.64
C LYS A 92 1.48 -11.51 14.24
N ALA A 93 2.06 -12.62 13.84
CA ALA A 93 1.80 -13.22 12.54
C ALA A 93 0.34 -13.69 12.41
N LEU A 94 -0.24 -14.30 13.47
CA LEU A 94 -1.64 -14.72 13.48
C LEU A 94 -2.62 -13.54 13.39
N ILE A 95 -2.37 -12.46 14.13
CA ILE A 95 -3.16 -11.23 14.06
C ILE A 95 -3.11 -10.63 12.65
N ASN A 96 -1.93 -10.60 12.03
CA ASN A 96 -1.78 -10.10 10.68
C ASN A 96 -2.53 -10.96 9.66
N ILE A 97 -2.48 -12.29 9.77
CA ILE A 97 -3.22 -13.22 8.91
C ILE A 97 -4.72 -13.00 9.04
N LEU A 98 -5.24 -13.00 10.27
CA LEU A 98 -6.67 -12.79 10.53
C LEU A 98 -7.11 -11.39 10.06
N GLY A 99 -6.32 -10.36 10.37
CA GLY A 99 -6.56 -8.99 9.92
C GLY A 99 -6.59 -8.87 8.39
N THR A 100 -5.71 -9.59 7.70
CA THR A 100 -5.71 -9.61 6.23
C THR A 100 -6.99 -10.23 5.68
N ILE A 101 -7.42 -11.37 6.21
CA ILE A 101 -8.59 -12.11 5.71
C ILE A 101 -9.90 -11.38 6.03
N PHE A 102 -10.05 -10.88 7.27
CA PHE A 102 -11.34 -10.36 7.73
C PHE A 102 -11.51 -8.86 7.53
N PHE A 103 -10.42 -8.10 7.40
CA PHE A 103 -10.48 -6.64 7.25
C PHE A 103 -9.88 -6.16 5.93
N ILE A 104 -8.62 -6.50 5.64
CA ILE A 104 -7.95 -5.94 4.46
C ILE A 104 -8.62 -6.43 3.16
N LEU A 105 -8.74 -7.75 2.96
CA LEU A 105 -9.29 -8.31 1.74
C LEU A 105 -10.74 -7.89 1.48
N PRO A 106 -11.69 -7.99 2.44
CA PRO A 106 -13.06 -7.56 2.20
C PRO A 106 -13.15 -6.06 1.89
N PHE A 107 -12.41 -5.21 2.62
CA PHE A 107 -12.40 -3.79 2.41
C PHE A 107 -11.85 -3.42 1.02
N VAL A 108 -10.73 -4.01 0.63
CA VAL A 108 -10.08 -3.75 -0.66
C VAL A 108 -10.95 -4.18 -1.83
N VAL A 109 -11.58 -5.36 -1.74
CA VAL A 109 -12.53 -5.84 -2.75
C VAL A 109 -13.74 -4.92 -2.86
N LEU A 110 -14.30 -4.51 -1.72
CA LEU A 110 -15.46 -3.61 -1.70
C LEU A 110 -15.12 -2.28 -2.39
N VAL A 111 -14.00 -1.64 -2.01
CA VAL A 111 -13.62 -0.36 -2.61
C VAL A 111 -13.28 -0.53 -4.09
N ALA A 112 -12.53 -1.57 -4.48
CA ALA A 112 -12.22 -1.83 -5.88
C ALA A 112 -13.47 -2.01 -6.73
N PHE A 113 -14.46 -2.77 -6.22
CA PHE A 113 -15.71 -3.05 -6.93
C PHE A 113 -16.56 -1.79 -7.13
N PHE A 114 -16.84 -1.05 -6.06
CA PHE A 114 -17.66 0.15 -6.16
C PHE A 114 -16.98 1.32 -6.89
N SER A 115 -15.63 1.34 -6.91
CA SER A 115 -14.89 2.37 -7.66
C SER A 115 -15.02 2.21 -9.18
N ILE A 116 -15.36 1.01 -9.69
CA ILE A 116 -15.55 0.79 -11.14
C ILE A 116 -16.73 1.61 -11.65
N ASP A 117 -17.86 1.57 -10.97
CA ASP A 117 -19.05 2.33 -11.37
C ASP A 117 -18.77 3.84 -11.29
N TYR A 118 -18.07 4.28 -10.24
CA TYR A 118 -17.67 5.67 -10.07
C TYR A 118 -16.79 6.20 -11.20
N VAL A 119 -15.86 5.38 -11.70
CA VAL A 119 -15.00 5.73 -12.85
C VAL A 119 -15.81 5.68 -14.15
N SER A 120 -16.65 4.67 -14.34
CA SER A 120 -17.48 4.50 -15.53
C SER A 120 -18.45 5.67 -15.71
N GLU A 121 -19.08 6.12 -14.63
CA GLU A 121 -19.97 7.29 -14.64
C GLU A 121 -19.20 8.57 -15.02
N ALA A 122 -18.04 8.80 -14.44
CA ALA A 122 -17.19 9.96 -14.75
C ALA A 122 -16.70 9.94 -16.21
N TYR A 123 -16.47 8.75 -16.77
CA TYR A 123 -16.06 8.59 -18.16
C TYR A 123 -17.22 8.88 -19.12
N THR A 124 -18.39 8.28 -18.88
CA THR A 124 -19.57 8.41 -19.76
C THR A 124 -20.18 9.80 -19.73
N SER A 125 -20.14 10.49 -18.58
CA SER A 125 -20.61 11.86 -18.43
C SER A 125 -19.60 12.91 -18.90
N HIS A 126 -18.40 12.51 -19.35
CA HIS A 126 -17.30 13.43 -19.69
C HIS A 126 -17.01 14.42 -18.55
N GLU A 127 -17.01 13.93 -17.32
CA GLU A 127 -16.91 14.77 -16.13
C GLU A 127 -15.65 15.64 -16.15
N ALA A 128 -15.86 16.93 -15.94
CA ALA A 128 -14.81 17.95 -15.84
C ALA A 128 -14.94 18.70 -14.53
N SER A 129 -13.90 19.45 -14.16
CA SER A 129 -13.94 20.30 -12.97
C SER A 129 -15.07 21.33 -13.04
N ALA A 130 -15.73 21.55 -11.92
CA ALA A 130 -16.72 22.61 -11.77
C ALA A 130 -16.10 24.03 -11.80
N ASN A 131 -14.78 24.13 -11.66
CA ASN A 131 -14.08 25.41 -11.68
C ASN A 131 -13.79 25.84 -13.12
N PRO A 132 -14.08 27.10 -13.50
CA PRO A 132 -13.72 27.62 -14.82
C PRO A 132 -12.21 27.52 -15.08
N GLY A 133 -11.83 26.86 -16.17
CA GLY A 133 -10.41 26.60 -16.51
C GLY A 133 -9.75 25.48 -15.72
N GLY A 134 -10.53 24.68 -14.99
CA GLY A 134 -10.04 23.49 -14.27
C GLY A 134 -9.76 22.29 -15.17
N MET A 135 -9.37 21.17 -14.54
CA MET A 135 -8.96 19.95 -15.25
C MET A 135 -10.15 19.27 -15.94
N GLN A 136 -9.88 18.80 -17.15
CA GLN A 136 -10.80 17.95 -17.91
C GLN A 136 -10.53 16.46 -17.57
N HIS A 137 -11.50 15.61 -17.93
CA HIS A 137 -11.34 14.15 -17.80
C HIS A 137 -11.05 13.65 -16.38
N LEU A 138 -11.89 14.02 -15.42
CA LEU A 138 -11.75 13.61 -14.01
C LEU A 138 -11.73 12.09 -13.81
N TRP A 139 -12.23 11.31 -14.78
CA TRP A 139 -12.16 9.85 -14.76
C TRP A 139 -10.72 9.32 -14.64
N ILE A 140 -9.69 10.08 -15.10
CA ILE A 140 -8.29 9.68 -15.02
C ILE A 140 -7.85 9.57 -13.56
N ILE A 141 -8.09 10.59 -12.74
CA ILE A 141 -7.70 10.55 -11.33
C ILE A 141 -8.60 9.59 -10.53
N LYS A 142 -9.88 9.48 -10.90
CA LYS A 142 -10.78 8.51 -10.29
C LYS A 142 -10.34 7.08 -10.57
N SER A 143 -9.82 6.78 -11.76
CA SER A 143 -9.28 5.46 -12.10
C SER A 143 -8.06 5.06 -11.25
N ALA A 144 -7.31 6.02 -10.72
CA ALA A 144 -6.23 5.74 -9.80
C ALA A 144 -6.70 5.04 -8.52
N ILE A 145 -7.96 5.26 -8.10
CA ILE A 145 -8.57 4.57 -6.95
C ILE A 145 -8.70 3.08 -7.28
N THR A 146 -9.39 2.75 -8.36
CA THR A 146 -9.61 1.35 -8.79
C THR A 146 -8.28 0.63 -8.97
N LEU A 147 -7.34 1.26 -9.66
CA LEU A 147 -6.02 0.68 -9.94
C LEU A 147 -5.21 0.46 -8.65
N SER A 148 -5.19 1.42 -7.76
CA SER A 148 -4.49 1.32 -6.47
C SER A 148 -5.05 0.21 -5.60
N TYR A 149 -6.38 0.10 -5.49
CA TYR A 149 -7.00 -0.97 -4.71
C TYR A 149 -6.86 -2.35 -5.37
N ALA A 150 -6.80 -2.43 -6.71
CA ALA A 150 -6.43 -3.66 -7.40
C ALA A 150 -4.98 -4.08 -7.06
N PHE A 151 -4.05 -3.15 -7.03
CA PHE A 151 -2.66 -3.41 -6.63
C PHE A 151 -2.55 -3.81 -5.15
N LEU A 152 -3.31 -3.14 -4.28
CA LEU A 152 -3.37 -3.49 -2.87
C LEU A 152 -3.97 -4.89 -2.65
N PHE A 153 -4.97 -5.27 -3.43
CA PHE A 153 -5.53 -6.62 -3.43
C PHE A 153 -4.45 -7.66 -3.78
N ILE A 154 -3.72 -7.45 -4.87
CA ILE A 154 -2.61 -8.32 -5.28
C ILE A 154 -1.58 -8.44 -4.15
N TYR A 155 -1.18 -7.31 -3.55
CA TYR A 155 -0.18 -7.33 -2.49
C TYR A 155 -0.70 -7.94 -1.18
N ALA A 156 -2.01 -7.87 -0.88
CA ALA A 156 -2.59 -8.50 0.31
C ALA A 156 -2.31 -10.01 0.35
N PHE A 157 -2.27 -10.69 -0.81
CA PHE A 157 -1.82 -12.09 -0.89
C PHE A 157 -0.33 -12.24 -0.55
N GLY A 158 0.51 -11.33 -1.03
CA GLY A 158 1.94 -11.30 -0.67
C GLY A 158 2.14 -11.12 0.84
N PHE A 159 1.41 -10.20 1.43
CA PHE A 159 1.43 -9.95 2.88
C PHE A 159 0.94 -11.17 3.68
N PHE A 160 -0.08 -11.86 3.21
CA PHE A 160 -0.55 -13.11 3.78
C PHE A 160 0.54 -14.19 3.75
N ILE A 161 1.20 -14.40 2.60
CA ILE A 161 2.29 -15.36 2.45
C ILE A 161 3.47 -15.02 3.36
N LYS A 162 3.83 -13.75 3.47
CA LYS A 162 4.89 -13.26 4.36
C LYS A 162 4.63 -13.65 5.82
N ASN A 163 3.42 -13.47 6.30
CA ASN A 163 3.04 -13.85 7.67
C ASN A 163 2.96 -15.38 7.88
N ILE A 164 2.60 -16.16 6.86
CA ILE A 164 2.72 -17.63 6.91
C ILE A 164 4.17 -18.04 7.01
N ASN A 165 5.07 -17.48 6.20
CA ASN A 165 6.49 -17.76 6.28
C ASN A 165 7.07 -17.47 7.67
N ALA A 166 6.69 -16.32 8.25
CA ALA A 166 7.08 -15.94 9.62
C ALA A 166 6.62 -16.98 10.66
N LEU A 167 5.39 -17.49 10.56
CA LEU A 167 4.90 -18.57 11.44
C LEU A 167 5.71 -19.87 11.30
N LEU A 168 6.04 -20.26 10.08
CA LEU A 168 6.80 -21.46 9.81
C LEU A 168 8.23 -21.36 10.35
N ASP A 169 8.87 -20.19 10.22
CA ASP A 169 10.22 -19.92 10.74
C ASP A 169 10.27 -19.98 12.27
N VAL A 170 9.28 -19.39 12.96
CA VAL A 170 9.18 -19.47 14.43
C VAL A 170 8.99 -20.91 14.91
N ARG A 171 8.19 -21.71 14.19
CA ARG A 171 7.96 -23.11 14.54
C ARG A 171 9.21 -23.98 14.39
N GLU A 172 10.01 -23.71 13.35
CA GLU A 172 11.25 -24.45 13.11
C GLU A 172 12.32 -24.11 14.14
N ASN A 173 12.49 -22.83 14.50
CA ASN A 173 13.44 -22.42 15.53
C ASN A 173 13.09 -23.05 16.89
N LYS A 174 11.83 -23.08 17.29
CA LYS A 174 11.39 -23.79 18.50
C LYS A 174 11.65 -25.29 18.43
N GLY A 175 11.48 -25.92 17.26
CA GLY A 175 11.79 -27.32 17.04
C GLY A 175 13.28 -27.62 17.16
N SER A 176 14.14 -26.78 16.62
CA SER A 176 15.61 -26.93 16.71
C SER A 176 16.13 -26.72 18.14
N GLU A 177 15.60 -25.74 18.87
CA GLU A 177 15.92 -25.54 20.29
C GLU A 177 15.53 -26.73 21.16
N PHE A 178 14.34 -27.31 20.94
CA PHE A 178 13.90 -28.50 21.65
C PHE A 178 14.81 -29.72 21.39
N LEU A 179 15.21 -29.94 20.14
CA LEU A 179 16.11 -31.03 19.76
C LEU A 179 17.52 -30.84 20.31
N SER A 180 18.06 -29.61 20.30
CA SER A 180 19.39 -29.30 20.86
C SER A 180 19.41 -29.41 22.39
N GLY A 181 18.34 -29.00 23.08
CA GLY A 181 18.20 -29.14 24.53
C GLY A 181 18.13 -30.60 24.98
N ASN A 182 17.53 -31.48 24.17
CA ASN A 182 17.42 -32.90 24.49
C ASN A 182 18.71 -33.67 24.25
N SER A 183 19.60 -33.22 23.33
CA SER A 183 20.91 -33.82 23.08
C SER A 183 21.92 -33.52 24.18
N SER A 184 21.81 -32.37 24.88
CA SER A 184 22.67 -32.02 26.00
C SER A 184 22.33 -32.78 27.29
N GLY A 185 21.07 -33.22 27.45
CA GLY A 185 20.64 -34.05 28.59
C GLY A 185 21.04 -35.55 28.49
N ALA A 186 21.34 -36.04 27.29
CA ALA A 186 21.70 -37.42 27.08
C ALA A 186 23.20 -37.72 27.24
N GLN A 187 24.06 -36.73 27.44
CA GLN A 187 25.52 -36.88 27.64
C GLN A 187 25.94 -36.78 29.11
N SER A 188 25.01 -36.71 30.05
CA SER A 188 25.28 -36.58 31.49
C SER A 188 24.77 -37.76 32.31
N VAL A 189 24.78 -39.00 31.72
CA VAL A 189 24.53 -40.27 32.48
C VAL A 189 25.70 -41.21 32.28
#